data_9b1d714e49268d54d72a271e1797574f
#
_entry.id   9b1d714e49268d54d72a271e1797574f
#
_cell.length_a   1.000
_cell.length_b   1.000
_cell.length_c   1.000
_cell.angle_alpha   90.00
_cell.angle_beta   90.00
_cell.angle_gamma   90.00
#
_symmetry.space_group_name_H-M   'P 1'
#
loop_
_entity.id
_entity.type
_entity.pdbx_description
1 polymer ?
#
loop_
_entity_poly.entity_id
_entity_poly.type
_entity_poly.pdbx_seq_one_letter_code
_entity_poly.pdbx_strand_id
1 'polypeptide(L)'
;EVEAYRYFVGNGSRKLIERILPEEYAADTAFVEQFMSEYKDCYARNLLQKTKPYDGIIEMLAELRRRGIPMAVCTNKHQTAAEMIVGMLFPHDMFREIIGDQEGLPRKPDPQKVLRIMKNFGVTGAQTAYFGDTSVDMDTARNAGAFAVGVLWGFRPEEELVAHGADILLTHPMELFEKVTFAER
;
A
#
# COMPACT_ATOMS: atom_id res chain seq x y z
N GLU A 1 -16.70 2.58 16.26
CA GLU A 1 -17.41 1.98 15.10
C GLU A 1 -16.40 1.43 14.09
N VAL A 2 -16.75 0.37 13.36
CA VAL A 2 -15.83 -0.31 12.42
C VAL A 2 -15.36 0.64 11.32
N GLU A 3 -16.22 1.52 10.82
CA GLU A 3 -15.87 2.51 9.79
C GLU A 3 -14.74 3.46 10.19
N ALA A 4 -14.60 3.78 11.46
CA ALA A 4 -13.52 4.63 11.96
C ALA A 4 -12.13 4.02 11.73
N TYR A 5 -12.03 2.70 11.69
CA TYR A 5 -10.75 2.01 11.43
C TYR A 5 -10.15 2.34 10.07
N ARG A 6 -10.96 2.71 9.09
CA ARG A 6 -10.47 3.19 7.79
C ARG A 6 -9.51 4.37 7.92
N TYR A 7 -9.70 5.21 8.97
CA TYR A 7 -8.88 6.39 9.25
C TYR A 7 -7.74 6.12 10.23
N PHE A 8 -7.77 5.01 10.95
CA PHE A 8 -6.74 4.65 11.92
C PHE A 8 -5.55 3.94 11.27
N VAL A 9 -5.78 3.22 10.15
CA VAL A 9 -4.75 2.47 9.42
C VAL A 9 -3.93 3.36 8.48
N GLY A 10 -2.82 2.81 7.96
CA GLY A 10 -1.95 3.47 6.96
C GLY A 10 -0.61 3.98 7.52
N ASN A 11 -0.52 4.32 8.81
CA ASN A 11 0.68 4.88 9.44
C ASN A 11 1.47 3.87 10.31
N GLY A 12 1.23 2.57 10.10
CA GLY A 12 1.84 1.49 10.86
C GLY A 12 1.05 1.10 12.12
N SER A 13 1.36 -0.09 12.67
CA SER A 13 0.57 -0.69 13.76
C SER A 13 0.62 0.08 15.08
N ARG A 14 1.75 0.72 15.41
CA ARG A 14 1.83 1.55 16.63
C ARG A 14 0.81 2.70 16.59
N LYS A 15 0.76 3.44 15.48
CA LYS A 15 -0.20 4.53 15.31
C LYS A 15 -1.65 4.07 15.31
N LEU A 16 -1.91 2.90 14.74
CA LEU A 16 -3.23 2.26 14.84
C LEU A 16 -3.61 2.05 16.31
N ILE A 17 -2.73 1.44 17.10
CA ILE A 17 -3.00 1.12 18.51
C ILE A 17 -3.18 2.40 19.34
N GLU A 18 -2.30 3.38 19.19
CA GLU A 18 -2.44 4.68 19.86
C GLU A 18 -3.78 5.38 19.55
N ARG A 19 -4.33 5.19 18.34
CA ARG A 19 -5.62 5.78 17.93
C ARG A 19 -6.85 5.03 18.41
N ILE A 20 -6.74 3.72 18.67
CA ILE A 20 -7.87 2.91 19.11
C ILE A 20 -7.98 2.80 20.62
N LEU A 21 -6.90 3.04 21.35
CA LEU A 21 -6.89 3.01 22.82
C LEU A 21 -7.52 4.29 23.37
N PRO A 22 -8.26 4.20 24.49
CA PRO A 22 -8.60 5.35 25.32
C PRO A 22 -7.35 6.14 25.70
N GLU A 23 -7.47 7.47 25.84
CA GLU A 23 -6.35 8.39 26.06
C GLU A 23 -5.49 7.98 27.26
N GLU A 24 -6.11 7.53 28.36
CA GLU A 24 -5.46 7.07 29.59
C GLU A 24 -4.52 5.88 29.34
N TYR A 25 -4.88 4.95 28.45
CA TYR A 25 -4.05 3.79 28.09
C TYR A 25 -3.03 4.12 26.98
N ALA A 26 -3.40 5.00 26.06
CA ALA A 26 -2.49 5.46 24.99
C ALA A 26 -1.29 6.24 25.54
N ALA A 27 -1.43 6.90 26.71
CA ALA A 27 -0.37 7.60 27.41
C ALA A 27 0.58 6.67 28.18
N ASP A 28 0.15 5.43 28.50
CA ASP A 28 0.97 4.43 29.18
C ASP A 28 1.80 3.63 28.18
N THR A 29 3.08 3.95 28.08
CA THR A 29 4.01 3.27 27.15
C THR A 29 4.11 1.78 27.41
N ALA A 30 4.10 1.32 28.67
CA ALA A 30 4.21 -0.09 29.00
C ALA A 30 2.95 -0.86 28.55
N PHE A 31 1.79 -0.27 28.76
CA PHE A 31 0.52 -0.83 28.29
C PHE A 31 0.47 -0.91 26.76
N VAL A 32 0.89 0.15 26.08
CA VAL A 32 0.96 0.19 24.59
C VAL A 32 1.87 -0.92 24.07
N GLU A 33 3.05 -1.13 24.66
CA GLU A 33 3.97 -2.20 24.23
C GLU A 33 3.40 -3.60 24.46
N GLN A 34 2.76 -3.85 25.60
CA GLN A 34 2.08 -5.12 25.86
C GLN A 34 0.97 -5.34 24.82
N PHE A 35 0.09 -4.36 24.63
CA PHE A 35 -1.00 -4.44 23.65
C PHE A 35 -0.49 -4.65 22.23
N MET A 36 0.64 -4.01 21.86
CA MET A 36 1.31 -4.22 20.58
C MET A 36 1.75 -5.67 20.38
N SER A 37 2.27 -6.32 21.43
CA SER A 37 2.67 -7.73 21.37
C SER A 37 1.46 -8.63 21.11
N GLU A 38 0.40 -8.46 21.90
CA GLU A 38 -0.85 -9.23 21.76
C GLU A 38 -1.51 -9.00 20.41
N TYR A 39 -1.52 -7.74 19.91
CA TYR A 39 -2.01 -7.40 18.60
C TYR A 39 -1.24 -8.11 17.48
N LYS A 40 0.10 -8.12 17.55
CA LYS A 40 0.95 -8.79 16.54
C LYS A 40 0.65 -10.29 16.47
N ASP A 41 0.50 -10.95 17.62
CA ASP A 41 0.18 -12.37 17.69
C ASP A 41 -1.23 -12.67 17.15
N CYS A 42 -2.20 -11.86 17.53
CA CYS A 42 -3.57 -11.97 17.02
C CYS A 42 -3.62 -11.73 15.50
N TYR A 43 -2.93 -10.67 15.05
CA TYR A 43 -2.87 -10.33 13.63
C TYR A 43 -2.22 -11.44 12.81
N ALA A 44 -1.10 -12.01 13.27
CA ALA A 44 -0.41 -13.10 12.58
C ALA A 44 -1.31 -14.35 12.42
N ARG A 45 -2.06 -14.71 13.46
CA ARG A 45 -2.98 -15.85 13.41
C ARG A 45 -4.18 -15.65 12.47
N ASN A 46 -4.58 -14.39 12.24
CA ASN A 46 -5.79 -14.05 11.49
C ASN A 46 -5.49 -13.40 10.13
N LEU A 47 -4.22 -13.25 9.77
CA LEU A 47 -3.73 -12.47 8.63
C LEU A 47 -4.46 -12.75 7.31
N LEU A 48 -4.81 -14.00 7.08
CA LEU A 48 -5.37 -14.50 5.82
C LEU A 48 -6.83 -14.92 5.89
N GLN A 49 -7.46 -14.86 7.08
CA GLN A 49 -8.83 -15.39 7.24
C GLN A 49 -9.86 -14.68 6.37
N LYS A 50 -9.72 -13.36 6.18
CA LYS A 50 -10.64 -12.53 5.39
C LYS A 50 -9.93 -11.69 4.34
N THR A 51 -8.60 -11.82 4.23
CA THR A 51 -7.81 -11.04 3.29
C THR A 51 -7.91 -11.67 1.91
N LYS A 52 -8.37 -10.88 0.94
CA LYS A 52 -8.47 -11.27 -0.48
C LYS A 52 -8.16 -10.07 -1.36
N PRO A 53 -7.76 -10.28 -2.62
CA PRO A 53 -7.69 -9.22 -3.61
C PRO A 53 -9.07 -8.59 -3.82
N TYR A 54 -9.10 -7.30 -4.15
CA TYR A 54 -10.31 -6.67 -4.66
C TYR A 54 -10.68 -7.25 -6.04
N ASP A 55 -11.96 -7.15 -6.38
CA ASP A 55 -12.45 -7.64 -7.67
C ASP A 55 -11.75 -6.93 -8.84
N GLY A 56 -11.35 -7.68 -9.87
CA GLY A 56 -10.60 -7.17 -11.04
C GLY A 56 -9.08 -7.02 -10.83
N ILE A 57 -8.54 -7.15 -9.61
CA ILE A 57 -7.09 -7.03 -9.35
C ILE A 57 -6.31 -8.17 -10.03
N ILE A 58 -6.79 -9.40 -9.93
CA ILE A 58 -6.10 -10.55 -10.52
C ILE A 58 -6.00 -10.39 -12.04
N GLU A 59 -7.08 -9.97 -12.68
CA GLU A 59 -7.17 -9.74 -14.12
C GLU A 59 -6.22 -8.60 -14.55
N MET A 60 -6.22 -7.49 -13.83
CA MET A 60 -5.34 -6.36 -14.09
C MET A 60 -3.86 -6.76 -13.98
N LEU A 61 -3.47 -7.45 -12.91
CA LEU A 61 -2.09 -7.89 -12.71
C LEU A 61 -1.66 -8.92 -13.76
N ALA A 62 -2.54 -9.85 -14.15
CA ALA A 62 -2.28 -10.81 -15.22
C ALA A 62 -2.02 -10.11 -16.56
N GLU A 63 -2.79 -9.09 -16.90
CA GLU A 63 -2.63 -8.32 -18.12
C GLU A 63 -1.33 -7.47 -18.10
N LEU A 64 -1.00 -6.83 -16.97
CA LEU A 64 0.28 -6.12 -16.80
C LEU A 64 1.47 -7.08 -17.00
N ARG A 65 1.40 -8.27 -16.40
CA ARG A 65 2.42 -9.32 -16.60
C ARG A 65 2.53 -9.77 -18.05
N ARG A 66 1.41 -9.98 -18.74
CA ARG A 66 1.38 -10.34 -20.17
C ARG A 66 2.05 -9.29 -21.04
N ARG A 67 1.91 -8.00 -20.69
CA ARG A 67 2.60 -6.88 -21.34
C ARG A 67 4.07 -6.72 -20.94
N GLY A 68 4.57 -7.57 -20.05
CA GLY A 68 5.96 -7.48 -19.57
C GLY A 68 6.23 -6.29 -18.66
N ILE A 69 5.20 -5.68 -18.07
CA ILE A 69 5.34 -4.52 -17.17
C ILE A 69 5.78 -5.04 -15.80
N PRO A 70 6.94 -4.63 -15.28
CA PRO A 70 7.40 -5.07 -13.97
C PRO A 70 6.56 -4.43 -12.88
N MET A 71 6.22 -5.22 -11.85
CA MET A 71 5.39 -4.78 -10.74
C MET A 71 6.13 -4.95 -9.42
N ALA A 72 5.86 -4.05 -8.47
CA ALA A 72 6.37 -4.11 -7.11
C ALA A 72 5.29 -3.72 -6.09
N VAL A 73 5.50 -4.14 -4.84
CA VAL A 73 4.67 -3.72 -3.71
C VAL A 73 5.47 -2.79 -2.80
N CYS A 74 4.91 -1.62 -2.49
CA CYS A 74 5.44 -0.66 -1.53
C CYS A 74 4.39 -0.40 -0.42
N THR A 75 4.71 -0.75 0.82
CA THR A 75 3.72 -0.67 1.90
C THR A 75 4.33 -0.22 3.24
N ASN A 76 3.49 0.36 4.13
CA ASN A 76 3.81 0.59 5.54
C ASN A 76 3.46 -0.62 6.44
N LYS A 77 2.99 -1.71 5.85
CA LYS A 77 2.84 -3.00 6.55
C LYS A 77 4.24 -3.58 6.81
N HIS A 78 4.43 -4.24 7.96
CA HIS A 78 5.69 -4.90 8.30
C HIS A 78 6.13 -5.86 7.18
N GLN A 79 7.43 -5.88 6.85
CA GLN A 79 8.00 -6.63 5.72
C GLN A 79 7.52 -8.08 5.67
N THR A 80 7.69 -8.83 6.75
CA THR A 80 7.30 -10.25 6.83
C THR A 80 5.81 -10.45 6.55
N ALA A 81 4.95 -9.58 7.10
CA ALA A 81 3.51 -9.68 6.88
C ALA A 81 3.12 -9.35 5.43
N ALA A 82 3.82 -8.40 4.80
CA ALA A 82 3.61 -8.06 3.40
C ALA A 82 4.00 -9.24 2.49
N GLU A 83 5.17 -9.84 2.71
CA GLU A 83 5.64 -11.01 1.96
C GLU A 83 4.71 -12.21 2.11
N MET A 84 4.26 -12.50 3.34
CA MET A 84 3.30 -13.59 3.60
C MET A 84 1.98 -13.38 2.85
N ILE A 85 1.39 -12.20 2.93
CA ILE A 85 0.12 -11.89 2.26
C ILE A 85 0.30 -12.02 0.74
N VAL A 86 1.31 -11.39 0.18
CA VAL A 86 1.55 -11.40 -1.26
C VAL A 86 1.83 -12.82 -1.76
N GLY A 87 2.68 -13.57 -1.05
CA GLY A 87 3.02 -14.95 -1.42
C GLY A 87 1.87 -15.95 -1.34
N MET A 88 0.86 -15.66 -0.50
CA MET A 88 -0.34 -16.49 -0.38
C MET A 88 -1.44 -16.13 -1.38
N LEU A 89 -1.54 -14.85 -1.77
CA LEU A 89 -2.63 -14.36 -2.61
C LEU A 89 -2.28 -14.30 -4.09
N PHE A 90 -0.98 -14.26 -4.44
CA PHE A 90 -0.53 -14.07 -5.81
C PHE A 90 0.54 -15.10 -6.21
N PRO A 91 0.68 -15.41 -7.50
CA PRO A 91 1.79 -16.22 -8.01
C PRO A 91 3.15 -15.66 -7.59
N HIS A 92 4.09 -16.52 -7.27
CA HIS A 92 5.38 -16.17 -6.67
C HIS A 92 6.20 -15.16 -7.49
N ASP A 93 6.00 -15.11 -8.79
CA ASP A 93 6.70 -14.23 -9.74
C ASP A 93 5.84 -13.02 -10.20
N MET A 94 4.72 -12.75 -9.54
CA MET A 94 3.84 -11.63 -9.89
C MET A 94 4.51 -10.28 -9.61
N PHE A 95 5.20 -10.16 -8.49
CA PHE A 95 5.89 -8.95 -8.10
C PHE A 95 7.40 -9.18 -8.03
N ARG A 96 8.14 -8.33 -8.72
CA ARG A 96 9.60 -8.40 -8.78
C ARG A 96 10.27 -7.97 -7.47
N GLU A 97 9.60 -7.11 -6.69
CA GLU A 97 10.08 -6.61 -5.41
C GLU A 97 8.91 -6.32 -4.47
N ILE A 98 9.09 -6.61 -3.18
CA ILE A 98 8.14 -6.28 -2.10
C ILE A 98 8.91 -5.52 -1.03
N ILE A 99 8.56 -4.25 -0.80
CA ILE A 99 9.18 -3.43 0.24
C ILE A 99 8.12 -3.00 1.26
N GLY A 100 8.24 -3.57 2.46
CA GLY A 100 7.43 -3.25 3.63
C GLY A 100 8.10 -2.26 4.58
N ASP A 101 7.53 -2.17 5.79
CA ASP A 101 8.12 -1.46 6.91
C ASP A 101 9.23 -2.32 7.53
N GLN A 102 10.44 -1.79 7.56
CA GLN A 102 11.64 -2.44 8.09
C GLN A 102 12.64 -1.39 8.59
N GLU A 103 13.55 -1.82 9.44
CA GLU A 103 14.58 -0.95 9.99
C GLU A 103 15.46 -0.33 8.87
N GLY A 104 15.82 0.93 9.04
CA GLY A 104 16.65 1.67 8.07
C GLY A 104 15.93 2.21 6.84
N LEU A 105 14.62 1.95 6.68
CA LEU A 105 13.82 2.55 5.62
C LEU A 105 12.65 3.35 6.20
N PRO A 106 12.52 4.63 5.87
CA PRO A 106 11.43 5.45 6.34
C PRO A 106 10.09 4.97 5.76
N ARG A 107 9.03 5.28 6.52
CA ARG A 107 7.65 4.96 6.10
C ARG A 107 7.16 5.96 5.06
N LYS A 108 6.23 5.51 4.22
CA LYS A 108 5.41 6.41 3.38
C LYS A 108 4.80 7.52 4.26
N PRO A 109 4.77 8.79 3.85
CA PRO A 109 4.97 9.29 2.49
C PRO A 109 6.42 9.59 2.09
N ASP A 110 7.44 9.15 2.85
CA ASP A 110 8.82 9.26 2.39
C ASP A 110 9.03 8.43 1.11
N PRO A 111 9.65 8.99 0.05
CA PRO A 111 9.76 8.33 -1.26
C PRO A 111 10.84 7.26 -1.34
N GLN A 112 11.70 7.08 -0.35
CA GLN A 112 12.91 6.27 -0.45
C GLN A 112 12.64 4.83 -0.93
N LYS A 113 11.55 4.19 -0.45
CA LYS A 113 11.18 2.84 -0.88
C LYS A 113 10.86 2.80 -2.38
N VAL A 114 10.11 3.78 -2.88
CA VAL A 114 9.72 3.88 -4.29
C VAL A 114 10.94 4.19 -5.15
N LEU A 115 11.78 5.14 -4.74
CA LEU A 115 13.02 5.47 -5.42
C LEU A 115 13.98 4.27 -5.52
N ARG A 116 14.03 3.45 -4.46
CA ARG A 116 14.79 2.19 -4.47
C ARG A 116 14.24 1.20 -5.51
N ILE A 117 12.91 1.02 -5.56
CA ILE A 117 12.25 0.17 -6.56
C ILE A 117 12.55 0.67 -7.97
N MET A 118 12.39 1.97 -8.22
CA MET A 118 12.69 2.58 -9.52
C MET A 118 14.14 2.32 -9.95
N LYS A 119 15.08 2.52 -9.04
CA LYS A 119 16.50 2.25 -9.28
C LYS A 119 16.74 0.78 -9.66
N ASN A 120 16.15 -0.15 -8.92
CA ASN A 120 16.30 -1.60 -9.16
C ASN A 120 15.67 -2.05 -10.50
N PHE A 121 14.62 -1.34 -10.92
CA PHE A 121 13.94 -1.60 -12.20
C PHE A 121 14.59 -0.86 -13.38
N GLY A 122 15.46 0.11 -13.12
CA GLY A 122 16.09 0.93 -14.14
C GLY A 122 15.09 1.90 -14.80
N VAL A 123 14.11 2.40 -14.04
CA VAL A 123 13.06 3.31 -14.53
C VAL A 123 13.07 4.64 -13.79
N THR A 124 12.50 5.67 -14.40
CA THR A 124 12.30 7.01 -13.85
C THR A 124 10.90 7.17 -13.26
N GLY A 125 10.67 8.26 -12.52
CA GLY A 125 9.34 8.60 -12.02
C GLY A 125 8.30 8.72 -13.14
N ALA A 126 8.66 9.37 -14.24
CA ALA A 126 7.79 9.51 -15.42
C ALA A 126 7.40 8.17 -16.09
N GLN A 127 8.15 7.11 -15.78
CA GLN A 127 7.89 5.75 -16.28
C GLN A 127 7.23 4.86 -15.23
N THR A 128 6.86 5.42 -14.07
CA THR A 128 6.34 4.67 -12.93
C THR A 128 4.94 5.15 -12.59
N ALA A 129 3.98 4.24 -12.58
CA ALA A 129 2.64 4.49 -12.02
C ALA A 129 2.59 3.91 -10.59
N TYR A 130 2.18 4.74 -9.63
CA TYR A 130 2.03 4.37 -8.24
C TYR A 130 0.56 4.36 -7.85
N PHE A 131 0.06 3.20 -7.47
CA PHE A 131 -1.34 2.99 -7.10
C PHE A 131 -1.52 3.09 -5.59
N GLY A 132 -2.54 3.81 -5.16
CA GLY A 132 -2.87 3.89 -3.75
C GLY A 132 -4.28 4.38 -3.47
N ASP A 133 -4.73 4.10 -2.27
CA ASP A 133 -6.10 4.35 -1.81
C ASP A 133 -6.17 5.35 -0.64
N THR A 134 -5.06 6.04 -0.35
CA THR A 134 -4.97 7.02 0.74
C THR A 134 -4.16 8.25 0.34
N SER A 135 -4.33 9.35 1.09
CA SER A 135 -3.49 10.56 1.00
C SER A 135 -1.99 10.25 1.12
N VAL A 136 -1.63 9.31 2.00
CA VAL A 136 -0.23 8.88 2.19
C VAL A 136 0.35 8.30 0.89
N ASP A 137 -0.46 7.58 0.11
CA ASP A 137 -0.04 7.00 -1.16
C ASP A 137 0.16 8.06 -2.23
N MET A 138 -0.78 8.99 -2.34
CA MET A 138 -0.69 10.11 -3.30
C MET A 138 0.53 10.99 -3.00
N ASP A 139 0.74 11.32 -1.73
CA ASP A 139 1.92 12.07 -1.30
C ASP A 139 3.22 11.29 -1.59
N THR A 140 3.23 9.97 -1.40
CA THR A 140 4.38 9.12 -1.74
C THR A 140 4.69 9.17 -3.24
N ALA A 141 3.68 9.04 -4.09
CA ALA A 141 3.82 9.12 -5.54
C ALA A 141 4.42 10.45 -5.97
N ARG A 142 3.85 11.56 -5.49
CA ARG A 142 4.35 12.92 -5.76
C ARG A 142 5.79 13.12 -5.29
N ASN A 143 6.09 12.72 -4.07
CA ASN A 143 7.44 12.84 -3.49
C ASN A 143 8.48 12.03 -4.27
N ALA A 144 8.06 10.92 -4.89
CA ALA A 144 8.91 10.09 -5.76
C ALA A 144 8.94 10.56 -7.22
N GLY A 145 8.11 11.53 -7.60
CA GLY A 145 7.94 11.97 -8.99
C GLY A 145 7.27 10.92 -9.89
N ALA A 146 6.50 10.00 -9.30
CA ALA A 146 5.73 8.98 -10.02
C ALA A 146 4.34 9.48 -10.40
N PHE A 147 3.75 8.88 -11.43
CA PHE A 147 2.36 9.11 -11.81
C PHE A 147 1.42 8.52 -10.76
N ALA A 148 0.62 9.38 -10.11
CA ALA A 148 -0.23 9.01 -9.00
C ALA A 148 -1.59 8.49 -9.47
N VAL A 149 -1.87 7.22 -9.24
CA VAL A 149 -3.14 6.56 -9.56
C VAL A 149 -3.94 6.33 -8.28
N GLY A 150 -4.95 7.16 -8.06
CA GLY A 150 -5.89 6.99 -6.96
C GLY A 150 -6.90 5.89 -7.25
N VAL A 151 -7.14 4.98 -6.30
CA VAL A 151 -8.08 3.86 -6.46
C VAL A 151 -9.25 3.98 -5.49
N LEU A 152 -10.49 3.93 -6.01
CA LEU A 152 -11.72 4.21 -5.25
C LEU A 152 -12.35 2.96 -4.60
N TRP A 153 -11.79 1.78 -4.85
CA TRP A 153 -12.21 0.55 -4.16
C TRP A 153 -11.56 0.35 -2.78
N GLY A 154 -10.73 1.31 -2.33
CA GLY A 154 -10.00 1.26 -1.06
C GLY A 154 -10.66 1.99 0.10
N PHE A 155 -9.84 2.62 0.96
CA PHE A 155 -10.29 3.18 2.24
C PHE A 155 -10.75 4.63 2.18
N ARG A 156 -10.22 5.45 1.26
CA ARG A 156 -10.45 6.90 1.25
C ARG A 156 -11.37 7.34 0.12
N PRO A 157 -12.13 8.43 0.35
CA PRO A 157 -12.98 9.00 -0.67
C PRO A 157 -12.17 9.73 -1.75
N GLU A 158 -12.82 9.95 -2.87
CA GLU A 158 -12.25 10.63 -4.04
C GLU A 158 -11.64 11.99 -3.70
N GLU A 159 -12.36 12.79 -2.89
CA GLU A 159 -11.96 14.14 -2.53
C GLU A 159 -10.58 14.18 -1.83
N GLU A 160 -10.29 13.17 -0.98
CA GLU A 160 -9.00 13.05 -0.31
C GLU A 160 -7.89 12.76 -1.33
N LEU A 161 -8.12 11.81 -2.24
CA LEU A 161 -7.12 11.43 -3.24
C LEU A 161 -6.81 12.58 -4.21
N VAL A 162 -7.83 13.29 -4.65
CA VAL A 162 -7.69 14.48 -5.51
C VAL A 162 -6.94 15.59 -4.77
N ALA A 163 -7.31 15.89 -3.53
CA ALA A 163 -6.67 16.93 -2.73
C ALA A 163 -5.17 16.65 -2.51
N HIS A 164 -4.77 15.37 -2.47
CA HIS A 164 -3.38 14.94 -2.33
C HIS A 164 -2.67 14.67 -3.67
N GLY A 165 -3.31 15.00 -4.80
CA GLY A 165 -2.67 15.06 -6.11
C GLY A 165 -2.67 13.73 -6.87
N ALA A 166 -3.76 12.98 -6.81
CA ALA A 166 -4.00 11.92 -7.77
C ALA A 166 -4.04 12.48 -9.19
N ASP A 167 -3.23 11.95 -10.10
CA ASP A 167 -3.22 12.32 -11.51
C ASP A 167 -4.44 11.75 -12.25
N ILE A 168 -4.84 10.54 -11.87
CA ILE A 168 -6.09 9.90 -12.33
C ILE A 168 -6.74 9.12 -11.19
N LEU A 169 -8.03 8.86 -11.35
CA LEU A 169 -8.80 7.99 -10.47
C LEU A 169 -9.33 6.78 -11.24
N LEU A 170 -9.29 5.62 -10.58
CA LEU A 170 -9.87 4.38 -11.08
C LEU A 170 -10.99 3.92 -10.14
N THR A 171 -12.16 3.61 -10.69
CA THR A 171 -13.29 3.00 -9.98
C THR A 171 -13.24 1.48 -10.05
N HIS A 172 -12.60 0.95 -11.10
CA HIS A 172 -12.37 -0.48 -11.31
C HIS A 172 -10.95 -0.72 -11.86
N PRO A 173 -10.24 -1.81 -11.43
CA PRO A 173 -8.86 -2.06 -11.84
C PRO A 173 -8.63 -2.10 -13.36
N MET A 174 -9.58 -2.63 -14.13
CA MET A 174 -9.43 -2.76 -15.59
C MET A 174 -9.53 -1.44 -16.36
N GLU A 175 -10.05 -0.36 -15.75
CA GLU A 175 -10.03 0.99 -16.34
C GLU A 175 -8.61 1.52 -16.61
N LEU A 176 -7.61 0.92 -15.95
CA LEU A 176 -6.21 1.24 -16.16
C LEU A 176 -5.84 1.20 -17.65
N PHE A 177 -6.30 0.18 -18.36
CA PHE A 177 -5.94 -0.05 -19.77
C PHE A 177 -6.67 0.87 -20.74
N GLU A 178 -7.69 1.56 -20.28
CA GLU A 178 -8.43 2.57 -21.04
C GLU A 178 -7.89 3.98 -20.79
N LYS A 179 -7.46 4.24 -19.53
CA LYS A 179 -7.06 5.58 -19.07
C LYS A 179 -5.56 5.85 -19.15
N VAL A 180 -4.72 4.81 -19.23
CA VAL A 180 -3.26 4.94 -19.23
C VAL A 180 -2.66 4.33 -20.49
N THR A 181 -1.86 5.13 -21.16
CA THR A 181 -1.05 4.66 -22.30
C THR A 181 0.29 4.16 -21.79
N PHE A 182 0.62 2.93 -22.11
CA PHE A 182 1.91 2.33 -21.77
C PHE A 182 2.90 2.59 -22.91
N ALA A 183 4.10 3.09 -22.56
CA ALA A 183 5.16 3.25 -23.55
C ALA A 183 5.56 1.89 -24.13
N GLU A 184 5.70 1.81 -25.44
CA GLU A 184 6.33 0.67 -26.11
C GLU A 184 7.80 0.59 -25.68
N ARG A 185 8.28 -0.65 -25.45
CA ARG A 185 9.70 -0.91 -25.11
C ARG A 185 10.53 -1.10 -26.35
#